data_a259d2d6f6552369a1d8f4c60279f0ab
#
_entry.id   a259d2d6f6552369a1d8f4c60279f0ab
#
_cell.length_a   1.000
_cell.length_b   1.000
_cell.length_c   1.000
_cell.angle_alpha   90.00
_cell.angle_beta   90.00
_cell.angle_gamma   90.00
#
_symmetry.space_group_name_H-M   'P 1'
#
loop_
_entity.id
_entity.type
_entity.pdbx_description
1 polymer ?
#
loop_
_entity_poly.entity_id
_entity_poly.type
_entity_poly.pdbx_seq_one_letter_code
_entity_poly.pdbx_strand_id
1 'polypeptide(L)'
;MQVEEIKDNELLRQFETKTDCGLLTIEYAIQERKIFLTKLCANENENEDKVNQFITSVLDIAEERKFKVVPTNTKIVSFFRKNKKF
;
A
#
# COMPACT_ATOMS: atom_id res chain seq x y z
N MET A 1 -8.56 -9.46 0.72
CA MET A 1 -7.22 -9.53 1.36
C MET A 1 -7.33 -9.05 2.80
N GLN A 2 -6.79 -9.81 3.71
CA GLN A 2 -6.82 -9.46 5.13
C GLN A 2 -5.57 -8.68 5.52
N VAL A 3 -5.71 -7.79 6.50
CA VAL A 3 -4.58 -7.00 6.99
C VAL A 3 -3.44 -7.90 7.50
N GLU A 4 -3.77 -9.01 8.16
CA GLU A 4 -2.77 -9.93 8.68
C GLU A 4 -1.98 -10.67 7.60
N GLU A 5 -2.40 -10.61 6.35
CA GLU A 5 -1.65 -11.17 5.23
C GLU A 5 -0.54 -10.23 4.75
N ILE A 6 -0.52 -9.02 5.28
CA ILE A 6 0.43 -8.00 4.88
C ILE A 6 1.55 -7.92 5.91
N LYS A 7 2.78 -8.06 5.43
CA LYS A 7 3.97 -7.93 6.26
C LYS A 7 4.51 -6.51 6.16
N ASP A 8 4.82 -5.92 7.29
CA ASP A 8 5.53 -4.64 7.34
C ASP A 8 7.02 -4.94 7.42
N ASN A 9 7.71 -4.83 6.30
CA ASN A 9 9.15 -5.02 6.27
C ASN A 9 9.83 -3.71 6.65
N GLU A 10 10.07 -3.54 7.94
CA GLU A 10 10.62 -2.28 8.45
C GLU A 10 12.05 -2.02 7.97
N LEU A 11 12.81 -3.07 7.71
CA LEU A 11 14.18 -2.93 7.23
C LEU A 11 14.22 -2.28 5.84
N LEU A 12 13.35 -2.72 4.96
CA LEU A 12 13.25 -2.17 3.61
C LEU A 12 12.23 -1.04 3.50
N ARG A 13 11.50 -0.76 4.59
CA ARG A 13 10.44 0.24 4.64
C ARG A 13 9.41 0.02 3.54
N GLN A 14 8.83 -1.17 3.54
CA GLN A 14 7.78 -1.51 2.58
C GLN A 14 6.79 -2.50 3.18
N PHE A 15 5.53 -2.36 2.76
CA PHE A 15 4.51 -3.37 3.04
C PHE A 15 4.57 -4.42 1.94
N GLU A 16 4.40 -5.69 2.31
CA GLU A 16 4.52 -6.81 1.38
C GLU A 16 3.38 -7.77 1.53
N THR A 17 2.92 -8.34 0.43
CA THR A 17 2.03 -9.49 0.45
C THR A 17 2.34 -10.38 -0.75
N LYS A 18 2.10 -11.68 -0.60
CA LYS A 18 2.30 -12.63 -1.68
C LYS A 18 0.99 -12.90 -2.41
N THR A 19 1.08 -13.05 -3.71
CA THR A 19 -0.05 -13.44 -4.56
C THR A 19 0.40 -14.58 -5.47
N ASP A 20 -0.53 -15.11 -6.26
CA ASP A 20 -0.20 -16.16 -7.22
C ASP A 20 0.81 -15.68 -8.27
N CYS A 21 0.88 -14.39 -8.53
CA CYS A 21 1.80 -13.82 -9.51
C CYS A 21 3.14 -13.39 -8.91
N GLY A 22 3.28 -13.42 -7.59
CA GLY A 22 4.51 -13.03 -6.92
C GLY A 22 4.28 -12.08 -5.77
N LEU A 23 5.21 -11.17 -5.56
CA LEU A 23 5.20 -10.27 -4.43
C LEU A 23 4.63 -8.90 -4.81
N LEU A 24 3.67 -8.42 -4.03
CA LEU A 24 3.19 -7.04 -4.11
C LEU A 24 3.88 -6.25 -3.00
N THR A 25 4.40 -5.08 -3.32
CA THR A 25 5.03 -4.21 -2.32
C THR A 25 4.62 -2.75 -2.51
N ILE A 26 4.55 -2.04 -1.38
CA ILE A 26 4.41 -0.58 -1.39
C ILE A 26 5.49 -0.04 -0.46
N GLU A 27 6.44 0.69 -1.02
CA GLU A 27 7.47 1.34 -0.23
C GLU A 27 6.91 2.59 0.43
N TYR A 28 7.37 2.89 1.62
CA TYR A 28 6.89 4.03 2.38
C TYR A 28 8.03 4.75 3.08
N ALA A 29 7.75 6.00 3.46
CA ALA A 29 8.61 6.78 4.34
C ALA A 29 7.70 7.41 5.39
N ILE A 30 8.19 7.54 6.61
CA ILE A 30 7.42 8.12 7.71
C ILE A 30 8.12 9.38 8.20
N GLN A 31 7.35 10.45 8.34
CA GLN A 31 7.86 11.71 8.88
C GLN A 31 6.72 12.45 9.59
N GLU A 32 6.91 12.76 10.85
CA GLU A 32 5.95 13.55 11.62
C GLU A 32 4.51 13.05 11.56
N ARG A 33 4.32 11.76 11.76
CA ARG A 33 3.00 11.10 11.72
C ARG A 33 2.38 11.06 10.32
N LYS A 34 3.15 11.37 9.28
CA LYS A 34 2.73 11.20 7.91
C LYS A 34 3.43 9.99 7.32
N ILE A 35 2.69 9.19 6.58
CA ILE A 35 3.26 8.07 5.85
C ILE A 35 3.16 8.39 4.35
N PHE A 36 4.32 8.44 3.70
CA PHE A 36 4.42 8.70 2.28
C PHE A 36 4.51 7.38 1.55
N LEU A 37 3.54 7.09 0.71
CA LEU A 37 3.55 5.87 -0.10
C LEU A 37 4.22 6.20 -1.42
N THR A 38 5.49 5.79 -1.55
CA THR A 38 6.36 6.31 -2.61
C THR A 38 6.47 5.41 -3.83
N LYS A 39 6.29 4.11 -3.68
CA LYS A 39 6.46 3.20 -4.80
C LYS A 39 5.58 1.97 -4.64
N LEU A 40 4.89 1.62 -5.70
CA LEU A 40 4.10 0.40 -5.79
C LEU A 40 4.76 -0.54 -6.80
N CYS A 41 5.10 -1.74 -6.36
CA CYS A 41 5.67 -2.76 -7.23
C CYS A 41 4.72 -3.96 -7.31
N ALA A 42 4.38 -4.34 -8.51
CA ALA A 42 3.53 -5.50 -8.78
C ALA A 42 4.03 -6.18 -10.04
N ASN A 43 3.81 -7.51 -10.11
CA ASN A 43 4.10 -8.24 -11.34
C ASN A 43 3.16 -7.72 -12.44
N GLU A 44 3.65 -7.62 -13.67
CA GLU A 44 2.84 -7.10 -14.78
C GLU A 44 1.58 -7.94 -15.06
N ASN A 45 1.61 -9.21 -14.67
CA ASN A 45 0.46 -10.11 -14.83
C ASN A 45 -0.46 -10.11 -13.62
N GLU A 46 -0.22 -9.24 -12.64
CA GLU A 46 -1.00 -9.21 -11.42
C GLU A 46 -2.41 -8.71 -11.68
N ASN A 47 -3.39 -9.36 -11.04
CA ASN A 47 -4.78 -8.95 -11.10
C ASN A 47 -4.96 -7.58 -10.46
N GLU A 48 -5.57 -6.65 -11.18
CA GLU A 48 -5.75 -5.29 -10.66
C GLU A 48 -6.61 -5.25 -9.39
N ASP A 49 -7.58 -6.16 -9.27
CA ASP A 49 -8.39 -6.24 -8.05
C ASP A 49 -7.53 -6.58 -6.83
N LYS A 50 -6.52 -7.44 -7.01
CA LYS A 50 -5.59 -7.78 -5.93
C LYS A 50 -4.75 -6.58 -5.54
N VAL A 51 -4.28 -5.82 -6.52
CA VAL A 51 -3.52 -4.60 -6.28
C VAL A 51 -4.38 -3.60 -5.49
N ASN A 52 -5.63 -3.41 -5.90
CA ASN A 52 -6.54 -2.50 -5.21
C ASN A 52 -6.84 -2.95 -3.78
N GLN A 53 -7.02 -4.25 -3.57
CA GLN A 53 -7.20 -4.80 -2.22
C GLN A 53 -5.98 -4.56 -1.35
N PHE A 54 -4.78 -4.72 -1.92
CA PHE A 54 -3.54 -4.48 -1.22
C PHE A 54 -3.42 -3.00 -0.80
N ILE A 55 -3.67 -2.08 -1.72
CA ILE A 55 -3.64 -0.65 -1.42
C ILE A 55 -4.63 -0.33 -0.31
N THR A 56 -5.87 -0.82 -0.41
CA THR A 56 -6.90 -0.60 0.61
C THR A 56 -6.43 -1.09 1.98
N SER A 57 -5.86 -2.29 2.03
CA SER A 57 -5.40 -2.87 3.30
C SER A 57 -4.23 -2.08 3.89
N VAL A 58 -3.32 -1.59 3.05
CA VAL A 58 -2.22 -0.74 3.51
C VAL A 58 -2.76 0.57 4.08
N LEU A 59 -3.76 1.15 3.44
CA LEU A 59 -4.41 2.37 3.95
C LEU A 59 -5.09 2.12 5.29
N ASP A 60 -5.72 0.96 5.46
CA ASP A 60 -6.34 0.59 6.73
C ASP A 60 -5.29 0.47 7.84
N ILE A 61 -4.13 -0.12 7.53
CA ILE A 61 -3.02 -0.22 8.49
C ILE A 61 -2.54 1.17 8.90
N ALA A 62 -2.35 2.05 7.92
CA ALA A 62 -1.89 3.41 8.20
C ALA A 62 -2.87 4.17 9.07
N GLU A 63 -4.17 4.03 8.77
CA GLU A 63 -5.22 4.68 9.56
C GLU A 63 -5.25 4.14 10.98
N GLU A 64 -5.12 2.83 11.15
CA GLU A 64 -5.08 2.19 12.46
C GLU A 64 -3.91 2.70 13.30
N ARG A 65 -2.78 2.95 12.66
CA ARG A 65 -1.58 3.50 13.30
C ARG A 65 -1.63 5.02 13.44
N LYS A 66 -2.73 5.64 13.02
CA LYS A 66 -2.97 7.09 13.10
C LYS A 66 -1.97 7.91 12.30
N PHE A 67 -1.52 7.38 11.17
CA PHE A 67 -0.72 8.14 10.22
C PHE A 67 -1.63 8.84 9.21
N LYS A 68 -1.24 10.06 8.85
CA LYS A 68 -1.84 10.72 7.71
C LYS A 68 -1.18 10.19 6.45
N VAL A 69 -1.97 9.67 5.51
CA VAL A 69 -1.44 9.09 4.28
C VAL A 69 -1.19 10.18 3.24
N VAL A 70 0.01 10.18 2.68
CA VAL A 70 0.39 11.08 1.59
C VAL A 70 0.84 10.23 0.41
N PRO A 71 -0.02 10.01 -0.59
CA PRO A 71 0.36 9.24 -1.76
C PRO A 71 1.20 10.09 -2.69
N THR A 72 2.37 9.58 -3.08
CA THR A 72 3.23 10.24 -4.06
C THR A 72 3.38 9.45 -5.34
N ASN A 73 3.02 8.16 -5.31
CA ASN A 73 3.04 7.32 -6.50
C ASN A 73 1.77 7.58 -7.32
N THR A 74 1.93 7.75 -8.64
CA THR A 74 0.83 8.07 -9.54
C THR A 74 -0.34 7.09 -9.44
N LYS A 75 -0.05 5.79 -9.38
CA LYS A 75 -1.10 4.78 -9.31
C LYS A 75 -1.88 4.86 -7.99
N ILE A 76 -1.17 5.10 -6.90
CA ILE A 76 -1.80 5.23 -5.58
C ILE A 76 -2.61 6.52 -5.53
N VAL A 77 -2.12 7.60 -6.11
CA VAL A 77 -2.87 8.86 -6.22
C VAL A 77 -4.18 8.63 -7.00
N SER A 78 -4.11 7.89 -8.09
CA SER A 78 -5.31 7.57 -8.88
C SER A 78 -6.30 6.76 -8.06
N PHE A 79 -5.83 5.81 -7.27
CA PHE A 79 -6.68 5.03 -6.37
C PHE A 79 -7.40 5.93 -5.37
N PHE A 80 -6.69 6.89 -4.78
CA PHE A 80 -7.29 7.84 -3.85
C PHE A 80 -8.40 8.65 -4.50
N ARG A 81 -8.20 9.09 -5.74
CA ARG A 81 -9.21 9.87 -6.45
C ARG A 81 -10.48 9.09 -6.71
N LYS A 82 -10.33 7.78 -6.97
CA LYS A 82 -11.48 6.91 -7.22
C LYS A 82 -12.19 6.51 -5.94
N ASN A 83 -11.47 6.46 -4.83
CA ASN A 83 -11.97 6.00 -3.55
C ASN A 83 -11.87 7.12 -2.52
N LYS A 84 -12.85 8.01 -2.54
CA LYS A 84 -12.85 9.20 -1.69
C LYS A 84 -12.98 8.92 -0.21
N LYS A 85 -13.00 7.65 0.18
CA LYS A 85 -13.09 7.22 1.57
C LYS A 85 -11.88 7.68 2.38
N PHE A 86 -10.75 7.82 1.73
CA PHE A 86 -9.51 8.22 2.35
C PHE A 86 -9.17 9.65 1.92
#